data_704014194ab875aed083cdc8f2b6fbe3
#
_entry.id   704014194ab875aed083cdc8f2b6fbe3
#
_cell.length_a   1.000
_cell.length_b   1.000
_cell.length_c   1.000
_cell.angle_alpha   90.00
_cell.angle_beta   90.00
_cell.angle_gamma   90.00
#
_symmetry.space_group_name_H-M   'P 1'
#
loop_
_entity.id
_entity.type
_entity.pdbx_description
1 polymer ?
#
loop_
_entity_poly.entity_id
_entity_poly.type
_entity_poly.pdbx_seq_one_letter_code
_entity_poly.pdbx_strand_id
1 'polypeptide(L)'
;MPRRSPLPPPPPPVEIRTWPDREALLRDRAVILGELVKMFIGPGRLGVLWMWAGLAALGWSLVGAALLMFEDALDPFGMVPGVISLALGAAVLVPPVVLVGAGVARDLRVHRLLVEWGALDRDPAGDLALRLPRAGLAWLLTSCALCVAGLFGCVAVPATARAGEETYAMVAWLMGLGFLAWLTGLNGLVKAFAHRRWVLRVLVGPRAEPPVTVDR
;
A
#
# COMPACT_ATOMS: atom_id res chain seq x y z
N MET A 1 5.94 8.52 19.34
CA MET A 1 5.07 8.12 18.21
C MET A 1 4.69 9.38 17.45
N PRO A 2 4.96 9.51 16.16
CA PRO A 2 4.51 10.67 15.40
C PRO A 2 2.98 10.70 15.40
N ARG A 3 2.40 11.81 15.85
CA ARG A 3 0.95 12.03 15.80
C ARG A 3 0.50 11.86 14.34
N ARG A 4 -0.39 10.89 14.09
CA ARG A 4 -1.01 10.76 12.77
C ARG A 4 -1.79 12.04 12.51
N SER A 5 -1.37 12.81 11.52
CA SER A 5 -2.13 13.99 11.09
C SER A 5 -3.58 13.58 10.83
N PRO A 6 -4.58 14.29 11.37
CA PRO A 6 -5.97 14.02 11.06
C PRO A 6 -6.19 14.11 9.55
N LEU A 7 -7.12 13.31 9.02
CA LEU A 7 -7.48 13.41 7.60
C LEU A 7 -8.08 14.81 7.36
N PRO A 8 -7.70 15.48 6.27
CA PRO A 8 -8.37 16.70 5.87
C PRO A 8 -9.89 16.50 5.75
N PRO A 9 -10.69 17.50 6.05
CA PRO A 9 -12.13 17.42 5.90
C PRO A 9 -12.51 17.24 4.42
N PRO A 10 -13.68 16.62 4.12
CA PRO A 10 -14.22 16.62 2.77
C PRO A 10 -14.52 18.04 2.31
N PRO A 11 -14.59 18.29 0.98
CA PRO A 11 -14.99 19.60 0.49
C PRO A 11 -16.38 19.97 1.01
N PRO A 12 -16.63 21.24 1.34
CA PRO A 12 -17.93 21.67 1.82
C PRO A 12 -19.02 21.36 0.79
N PRO A 13 -20.24 20.97 1.25
CA PRO A 13 -21.37 20.73 0.36
C PRO A 13 -21.67 21.96 -0.51
N VAL A 14 -22.26 21.74 -1.69
CA VAL A 14 -22.48 22.80 -2.70
C VAL A 14 -23.26 23.99 -2.12
N GLU A 15 -24.18 23.73 -1.21
CA GLU A 15 -25.09 24.68 -0.59
C GLU A 15 -24.40 25.70 0.32
N ILE A 16 -23.23 25.31 0.87
CA ILE A 16 -22.47 26.16 1.83
C ILE A 16 -21.07 26.53 1.32
N ARG A 17 -20.81 26.37 0.02
CA ARG A 17 -19.53 26.77 -0.60
C ARG A 17 -19.47 28.29 -0.70
N THR A 18 -18.79 28.93 0.24
CA THR A 18 -18.62 30.37 0.31
C THR A 18 -17.13 30.74 0.23
N TRP A 19 -16.46 30.45 -0.89
CA TRP A 19 -15.15 31.07 -1.15
C TRP A 19 -15.37 32.48 -1.67
N PRO A 20 -14.61 33.48 -1.15
CA PRO A 20 -14.75 34.89 -1.57
C PRO A 20 -14.43 35.06 -3.05
N ASP A 21 -13.49 34.28 -3.57
CA ASP A 21 -13.12 34.29 -4.98
C ASP A 21 -12.56 32.92 -5.43
N ARG A 22 -12.34 32.79 -6.75
CA ARG A 22 -11.77 31.59 -7.35
C ARG A 22 -10.36 31.31 -6.86
N GLU A 23 -9.57 32.34 -6.58
CA GLU A 23 -8.17 32.19 -6.15
C GLU A 23 -8.09 31.58 -4.74
N ALA A 24 -8.99 31.99 -3.83
CA ALA A 24 -9.09 31.38 -2.50
C ALA A 24 -9.44 29.90 -2.58
N LEU A 25 -10.41 29.52 -3.45
CA LEU A 25 -10.74 28.12 -3.71
C LEU A 25 -9.53 27.33 -4.19
N LEU A 26 -8.81 27.84 -5.20
CA LEU A 26 -7.66 27.14 -5.78
C LEU A 26 -6.51 26.99 -4.78
N ARG A 27 -6.30 27.98 -3.92
CA ARG A 27 -5.28 27.95 -2.87
C ARG A 27 -5.59 26.87 -1.83
N ASP A 28 -6.81 26.84 -1.30
CA ASP A 28 -7.25 25.83 -0.34
C ASP A 28 -7.18 24.43 -0.94
N ARG A 29 -7.66 24.26 -2.18
CA ARG A 29 -7.57 23.02 -2.93
C ARG A 29 -6.13 22.54 -3.08
N ALA A 30 -5.20 23.42 -3.48
CA ALA A 30 -3.80 23.06 -3.68
C ALA A 30 -3.14 22.56 -2.38
N VAL A 31 -3.39 23.22 -1.25
CA VAL A 31 -2.88 22.83 0.06
C VAL A 31 -3.40 21.45 0.43
N ILE A 32 -4.71 21.22 0.36
CA ILE A 32 -5.34 19.97 0.78
C ILE A 32 -4.92 18.81 -0.14
N LEU A 33 -4.93 19.03 -1.47
CA LEU A 33 -4.48 18.01 -2.41
C LEU A 33 -3.00 17.68 -2.21
N GLY A 34 -2.14 18.66 -1.94
CA GLY A 34 -0.73 18.45 -1.64
C GLY A 34 -0.52 17.57 -0.41
N GLU A 35 -1.29 17.78 0.66
CA GLU A 35 -1.26 16.93 1.85
C GLU A 35 -1.79 15.52 1.58
N LEU A 36 -2.93 15.39 0.89
CA LEU A 36 -3.53 14.10 0.54
C LEU A 36 -2.61 13.27 -0.35
N VAL A 37 -1.96 13.87 -1.36
CA VAL A 37 -1.01 13.18 -2.24
C VAL A 37 0.21 12.71 -1.45
N LYS A 38 0.77 13.52 -0.54
CA LYS A 38 1.84 13.10 0.37
C LYS A 38 1.40 11.96 1.29
N MET A 39 0.16 12.00 1.80
CA MET A 39 -0.41 10.93 2.60
C MET A 39 -0.65 9.64 1.80
N PHE A 40 -0.91 9.71 0.51
CA PHE A 40 -1.20 8.57 -0.35
C PHE A 40 0.06 7.91 -0.91
N ILE A 41 0.95 8.67 -1.56
CA ILE A 41 2.10 8.14 -2.31
C ILE A 41 3.44 8.72 -1.82
N GLY A 42 3.46 9.45 -0.71
CA GLY A 42 4.68 10.02 -0.17
C GLY A 42 5.76 8.97 0.14
N PRO A 43 7.07 9.34 0.08
CA PRO A 43 8.18 8.40 0.30
C PRO A 43 8.17 7.74 1.68
N GLY A 44 7.76 8.46 2.72
CA GLY A 44 7.61 7.89 4.06
C GLY A 44 6.60 6.74 4.14
N ARG A 45 5.59 6.73 3.25
CA ARG A 45 4.60 5.64 3.18
C ARG A 45 5.18 4.38 2.57
N LEU A 46 6.06 4.54 1.58
CA LEU A 46 6.81 3.41 1.01
C LEU A 46 7.70 2.78 2.09
N GLY A 47 8.45 3.60 2.85
CA GLY A 47 9.29 3.12 3.95
C GLY A 47 8.50 2.37 5.02
N VAL A 48 7.31 2.88 5.39
CA VAL A 48 6.42 2.20 6.34
C VAL A 48 5.92 0.85 5.79
N LEU A 49 5.56 0.77 4.51
CA LEU A 49 5.17 -0.50 3.87
C LEU A 49 6.31 -1.51 3.93
N TRP A 50 7.54 -1.11 3.59
CA TRP A 50 8.72 -1.97 3.64
C TRP A 50 9.04 -2.44 5.08
N MET A 51 8.92 -1.53 6.06
CA MET A 51 9.10 -1.89 7.46
C MET A 51 8.11 -2.97 7.91
N TRP A 52 6.82 -2.81 7.59
CA TRP A 52 5.82 -3.81 7.95
C TRP A 52 5.99 -5.12 7.18
N ALA A 53 6.38 -5.06 5.90
CA ALA A 53 6.70 -6.25 5.11
C ALA A 53 7.90 -7.00 5.69
N GLY A 54 8.96 -6.29 6.11
CA GLY A 54 10.12 -6.89 6.77
C GLY A 54 9.77 -7.56 8.10
N LEU A 55 8.93 -6.90 8.92
CA LEU A 55 8.45 -7.50 10.18
C LEU A 55 7.56 -8.72 9.94
N ALA A 56 6.70 -8.68 8.91
CA ALA A 56 5.90 -9.83 8.54
C ALA A 56 6.76 -11.00 8.05
N ALA A 57 7.80 -10.72 7.24
CA ALA A 57 8.74 -11.73 6.79
C ALA A 57 9.55 -12.33 7.96
N LEU A 58 9.96 -11.52 8.93
CA LEU A 58 10.62 -11.98 10.15
C LEU A 58 9.70 -12.90 10.97
N GLY A 59 8.45 -12.47 11.20
CA GLY A 59 7.46 -13.27 11.92
C GLY A 59 7.18 -14.60 11.22
N TRP A 60 7.04 -14.57 9.88
CA TRP A 60 6.88 -15.77 9.06
C TRP A 60 8.11 -16.68 9.12
N SER A 61 9.32 -16.12 9.17
CA SER A 61 10.56 -16.91 9.30
C SER A 61 10.63 -17.65 10.64
N LEU A 62 10.13 -17.05 11.74
CA LEU A 62 9.99 -17.75 13.02
C LEU A 62 8.96 -18.88 12.96
N VAL A 63 7.84 -18.68 12.24
CA VAL A 63 6.86 -19.74 11.98
C VAL A 63 7.49 -20.87 11.16
N GLY A 64 8.25 -20.53 10.12
CA GLY A 64 8.98 -21.51 9.31
C GLY A 64 9.98 -22.31 10.13
N ALA A 65 10.74 -21.65 11.01
CA ALA A 65 11.64 -22.34 11.94
C ALA A 65 10.89 -23.30 12.88
N ALA A 66 9.71 -22.92 13.35
CA ALA A 66 8.86 -23.80 14.15
C ALA A 66 8.43 -25.04 13.37
N LEU A 67 8.05 -24.88 12.10
CA LEU A 67 7.66 -26.02 11.25
C LEU A 67 8.82 -26.99 11.05
N LEU A 68 10.03 -26.50 10.81
CA LEU A 68 11.23 -27.35 10.70
C LEU A 68 11.51 -28.06 12.02
N MET A 69 11.43 -27.37 13.17
CA MET A 69 11.61 -28.01 14.48
C MET A 69 10.56 -29.09 14.76
N PHE A 70 9.35 -28.98 14.29
CA PHE A 70 8.32 -30.01 14.44
C PHE A 70 8.57 -31.22 13.55
N GLU A 71 9.14 -31.05 12.35
CA GLU A 71 9.54 -32.18 11.48
C GLU A 71 10.69 -32.97 12.11
N ASP A 72 11.63 -32.33 12.77
CA ASP A 72 12.78 -32.96 13.40
C ASP A 72 12.51 -33.54 14.78
N ALA A 73 11.38 -33.20 15.40
CA ALA A 73 11.05 -33.61 16.77
C ALA A 73 10.67 -35.10 16.85
N LEU A 74 11.45 -35.87 17.56
CA LEU A 74 11.21 -37.31 17.80
C LEU A 74 10.39 -37.60 19.09
N ASP A 75 10.28 -36.58 19.97
CA ASP A 75 9.60 -36.69 21.26
C ASP A 75 8.85 -35.41 21.62
N PRO A 76 7.93 -35.42 22.62
CA PRO A 76 7.19 -34.23 23.04
C PRO A 76 8.07 -33.10 23.59
N PHE A 77 9.25 -33.39 24.17
CA PHE A 77 10.16 -32.37 24.69
C PHE A 77 10.87 -31.67 23.54
N GLY A 78 11.18 -32.37 22.45
CA GLY A 78 11.74 -31.79 21.23
C GLY A 78 10.79 -30.81 20.54
N MET A 79 9.48 -30.90 20.78
CA MET A 79 8.48 -29.96 20.23
C MET A 79 8.44 -28.61 20.96
N VAL A 80 8.94 -28.51 22.20
CA VAL A 80 8.86 -27.28 23.00
C VAL A 80 9.50 -26.07 22.31
N PRO A 81 10.71 -26.12 21.76
CA PRO A 81 11.30 -25.02 21.02
C PRO A 81 10.44 -24.59 19.81
N GLY A 82 9.85 -25.54 19.09
CA GLY A 82 8.93 -25.28 17.98
C GLY A 82 7.69 -24.50 18.41
N VAL A 83 7.08 -24.87 19.55
CA VAL A 83 5.91 -24.15 20.09
C VAL A 83 6.29 -22.71 20.50
N ILE A 84 7.44 -22.53 21.13
CA ILE A 84 7.94 -21.19 21.50
C ILE A 84 8.18 -20.34 20.23
N SER A 85 8.86 -20.90 19.23
CA SER A 85 9.13 -20.22 17.96
C SER A 85 7.84 -19.85 17.22
N LEU A 86 6.84 -20.75 17.21
CA LEU A 86 5.52 -20.50 16.61
C LEU A 86 4.79 -19.36 17.33
N ALA A 87 4.78 -19.34 18.66
CA ALA A 87 4.15 -18.30 19.44
C ALA A 87 4.81 -16.93 19.21
N LEU A 88 6.14 -16.88 19.20
CA LEU A 88 6.90 -15.67 18.88
C LEU A 88 6.66 -15.23 17.43
N GLY A 89 6.68 -16.16 16.49
CA GLY A 89 6.39 -15.89 15.09
C GLY A 89 5.02 -15.28 14.89
N ALA A 90 3.99 -15.84 15.51
CA ALA A 90 2.63 -15.31 15.49
C ALA A 90 2.56 -13.90 16.11
N ALA A 91 3.20 -13.69 17.25
CA ALA A 91 3.24 -12.40 17.95
C ALA A 91 3.90 -11.30 17.08
N VAL A 92 4.91 -11.64 16.29
CA VAL A 92 5.61 -10.71 15.39
C VAL A 92 4.84 -10.53 14.07
N LEU A 93 4.20 -11.58 13.53
CA LEU A 93 3.50 -11.56 12.24
C LEU A 93 2.14 -10.85 12.30
N VAL A 94 1.36 -11.08 13.35
CA VAL A 94 -0.03 -10.57 13.43
C VAL A 94 -0.11 -9.05 13.43
N PRO A 95 0.67 -8.29 14.21
CA PRO A 95 0.60 -6.83 14.21
C PRO A 95 0.84 -6.19 12.83
N PRO A 96 1.90 -6.52 12.07
CA PRO A 96 2.11 -5.93 10.75
C PRO A 96 0.98 -6.26 9.77
N VAL A 97 0.44 -7.47 9.78
CA VAL A 97 -0.69 -7.84 8.91
C VAL A 97 -1.93 -6.98 9.20
N VAL A 98 -2.28 -6.84 10.49
CA VAL A 98 -3.41 -5.99 10.92
C VAL A 98 -3.17 -4.52 10.55
N LEU A 99 -1.95 -4.01 10.78
CA LEU A 99 -1.61 -2.60 10.51
C LEU A 99 -1.55 -2.29 9.00
N VAL A 100 -1.10 -3.23 8.18
CA VAL A 100 -1.19 -3.12 6.71
C VAL A 100 -2.65 -3.10 6.27
N GLY A 101 -3.50 -3.99 6.79
CA GLY A 101 -4.94 -3.99 6.50
C GLY A 101 -5.62 -2.67 6.88
N ALA A 102 -5.36 -2.16 8.09
CA ALA A 102 -5.84 -0.86 8.53
C ALA A 102 -5.28 0.29 7.67
N GLY A 103 -4.04 0.16 7.19
CA GLY A 103 -3.40 1.07 6.25
C GLY A 103 -4.15 1.13 4.93
N VAL A 104 -4.51 0.00 4.34
CA VAL A 104 -5.29 -0.10 3.11
C VAL A 104 -6.66 0.58 3.28
N ALA A 105 -7.37 0.32 4.37
CA ALA A 105 -8.65 0.97 4.66
C ALA A 105 -8.54 2.50 4.75
N ARG A 106 -7.44 3.01 5.34
CA ARG A 106 -7.14 4.44 5.38
C ARG A 106 -6.84 4.99 3.99
N ASP A 107 -6.06 4.28 3.20
CA ASP A 107 -5.68 4.70 1.85
C ASP A 107 -6.90 4.81 0.92
N LEU A 108 -7.90 3.95 1.08
CA LEU A 108 -9.18 4.07 0.36
C LEU A 108 -9.93 5.37 0.71
N ARG A 109 -9.90 5.78 1.99
CA ARG A 109 -10.49 7.07 2.41
C ARG A 109 -9.72 8.26 1.84
N VAL A 110 -8.38 8.22 1.90
CA VAL A 110 -7.53 9.26 1.30
C VAL A 110 -7.79 9.38 -0.20
N HIS A 111 -7.88 8.25 -0.91
CA HIS A 111 -8.17 8.24 -2.34
C HIS A 111 -9.55 8.82 -2.67
N ARG A 112 -10.55 8.54 -1.86
CA ARG A 112 -11.90 9.15 -2.02
C ARG A 112 -11.81 10.67 -1.90
N LEU A 113 -11.16 11.17 -0.85
CA LEU A 113 -10.96 12.61 -0.66
C LEU A 113 -10.16 13.25 -1.81
N LEU A 114 -9.14 12.55 -2.34
CA LEU A 114 -8.40 13.00 -3.54
C LEU A 114 -9.33 13.18 -4.75
N VAL A 115 -10.27 12.28 -4.95
CA VAL A 115 -11.25 12.37 -6.05
C VAL A 115 -12.22 13.53 -5.83
N GLU A 116 -12.75 13.67 -4.60
CA GLU A 116 -13.71 14.73 -4.24
C GLU A 116 -13.10 16.13 -4.38
N TRP A 117 -11.90 16.36 -3.81
CA TRP A 117 -11.19 17.63 -3.94
C TRP A 117 -10.67 17.87 -5.36
N GLY A 118 -10.27 16.81 -6.06
CA GLY A 118 -9.83 16.88 -7.45
C GLY A 118 -10.94 17.26 -8.42
N ALA A 119 -12.21 16.97 -8.09
CA ALA A 119 -13.37 17.31 -8.91
C ALA A 119 -13.76 18.80 -8.85
N LEU A 120 -13.19 19.57 -7.88
CA LEU A 120 -13.34 21.02 -7.85
C LEU A 120 -12.61 21.67 -9.04
N ASP A 121 -12.71 23.00 -9.15
CA ASP A 121 -12.09 23.78 -10.24
C ASP A 121 -10.59 23.45 -10.42
N ARG A 122 -10.07 23.53 -11.65
CA ARG A 122 -8.72 23.12 -12.00
C ARG A 122 -7.74 24.29 -12.02
N ASP A 123 -6.52 24.03 -11.53
CA ASP A 123 -5.37 24.88 -11.69
C ASP A 123 -4.29 24.18 -12.53
N PRO A 124 -4.21 24.42 -13.87
CA PRO A 124 -3.27 23.75 -14.75
C PRO A 124 -1.80 23.92 -14.35
N ALA A 125 -1.45 25.05 -13.71
CA ALA A 125 -0.08 25.34 -13.29
C ALA A 125 0.26 24.64 -11.97
N GLY A 126 -0.58 24.79 -10.94
CA GLY A 126 -0.38 24.18 -9.64
C GLY A 126 -0.52 22.66 -9.63
N ASP A 127 -1.43 22.12 -10.45
CA ASP A 127 -1.70 20.69 -10.55
C ASP A 127 -0.50 19.86 -11.07
N LEU A 128 0.46 20.48 -11.77
CA LEU A 128 1.69 19.80 -12.24
C LEU A 128 2.54 19.27 -11.08
N ALA A 129 2.61 20.01 -9.96
CA ALA A 129 3.36 19.60 -8.78
C ALA A 129 2.77 18.36 -8.10
N LEU A 130 1.48 18.10 -8.26
CA LEU A 130 0.77 16.96 -7.66
C LEU A 130 1.05 15.62 -8.36
N ARG A 131 1.66 15.63 -9.53
CA ARG A 131 1.98 14.41 -10.30
C ARG A 131 3.02 13.53 -9.63
N LEU A 132 3.94 14.10 -8.85
CA LEU A 132 5.03 13.40 -8.15
C LEU A 132 5.66 12.24 -8.96
N PRO A 133 6.21 12.48 -10.17
CA PRO A 133 6.59 11.40 -11.08
C PRO A 133 7.68 10.49 -10.47
N ARG A 134 8.63 11.05 -9.71
CA ARG A 134 9.69 10.27 -9.05
C ARG A 134 9.15 9.32 -7.99
N ALA A 135 8.21 9.79 -7.15
CA ALA A 135 7.58 8.94 -6.14
C ALA A 135 6.74 7.85 -6.78
N GLY A 136 5.93 8.18 -7.79
CA GLY A 136 5.13 7.21 -8.54
C GLY A 136 5.99 6.12 -9.20
N LEU A 137 7.13 6.51 -9.80
CA LEU A 137 8.07 5.56 -10.40
C LEU A 137 8.73 4.66 -9.35
N ALA A 138 9.17 5.22 -8.21
CA ALA A 138 9.74 4.43 -7.12
C ALA A 138 8.74 3.38 -6.60
N TRP A 139 7.47 3.78 -6.37
CA TRP A 139 6.42 2.85 -5.98
C TRP A 139 6.22 1.75 -7.04
N LEU A 140 6.15 2.11 -8.32
CA LEU A 140 5.94 1.17 -9.41
C LEU A 140 7.08 0.16 -9.52
N LEU A 141 8.33 0.62 -9.60
CA LEU A 141 9.50 -0.24 -9.80
C LEU A 141 9.72 -1.20 -8.63
N THR A 142 9.69 -0.69 -7.38
CA THR A 142 9.89 -1.54 -6.20
C THR A 142 8.76 -2.55 -6.03
N SER A 143 7.52 -2.15 -6.30
CA SER A 143 6.37 -3.04 -6.21
C SER A 143 6.37 -4.09 -7.31
N CYS A 144 6.77 -3.73 -8.53
CA CYS A 144 6.90 -4.66 -9.65
C CYS A 144 7.99 -5.70 -9.36
N ALA A 145 9.15 -5.28 -8.85
CA ALA A 145 10.23 -6.17 -8.46
C ALA A 145 9.78 -7.16 -7.37
N LEU A 146 9.07 -6.69 -6.34
CA LEU A 146 8.50 -7.57 -5.30
C LEU A 146 7.46 -8.54 -5.84
N CYS A 147 6.58 -8.09 -6.74
CA CYS A 147 5.59 -8.98 -7.36
C CYS A 147 6.27 -10.09 -8.17
N VAL A 148 7.27 -9.74 -8.97
CA VAL A 148 7.99 -10.72 -9.80
C VAL A 148 8.77 -11.70 -8.92
N ALA A 149 9.55 -11.20 -7.96
CA ALA A 149 10.31 -12.04 -7.05
C ALA A 149 9.42 -12.94 -6.19
N GLY A 150 8.32 -12.38 -5.67
CA GLY A 150 7.36 -13.13 -4.86
C GLY A 150 6.65 -14.22 -5.65
N LEU A 151 6.16 -13.90 -6.85
CA LEU A 151 5.51 -14.87 -7.73
C LEU A 151 6.49 -15.95 -8.18
N PHE A 152 7.71 -15.58 -8.54
CA PHE A 152 8.77 -16.52 -8.88
C PHE A 152 9.04 -17.49 -7.72
N GLY A 153 9.18 -16.98 -6.47
CA GLY A 153 9.35 -17.83 -5.29
C GLY A 153 8.17 -18.79 -5.06
N CYS A 154 6.93 -18.33 -5.24
CA CYS A 154 5.75 -19.18 -5.09
C CYS A 154 5.66 -20.31 -6.14
N VAL A 155 6.23 -20.11 -7.33
CA VAL A 155 6.18 -21.12 -8.43
C VAL A 155 7.45 -21.96 -8.48
N ALA A 156 8.62 -21.33 -8.40
CA ALA A 156 9.90 -22.02 -8.55
C ALA A 156 10.19 -22.96 -7.37
N VAL A 157 9.90 -22.54 -6.14
CA VAL A 157 10.17 -23.35 -4.95
C VAL A 157 9.48 -24.72 -5.02
N PRO A 158 8.15 -24.82 -5.18
CA PRO A 158 7.52 -26.14 -5.28
C PRO A 158 7.86 -26.89 -6.58
N ALA A 159 8.16 -26.17 -7.68
CA ALA A 159 8.51 -26.81 -8.96
C ALA A 159 9.90 -27.46 -8.95
N THR A 160 10.82 -26.99 -8.13
CA THR A 160 12.18 -27.52 -7.99
C THR A 160 12.34 -28.47 -6.81
N ALA A 161 11.36 -28.53 -5.91
CA ALA A 161 11.38 -29.40 -4.73
C ALA A 161 11.50 -30.87 -5.12
N ARG A 162 12.48 -31.55 -4.52
CA ARG A 162 12.74 -32.99 -4.75
C ARG A 162 12.39 -33.78 -3.52
N ALA A 163 11.65 -34.87 -3.73
CA ALA A 163 11.32 -35.77 -2.64
C ALA A 163 12.60 -36.41 -2.04
N GLY A 164 12.76 -36.23 -0.73
CA GLY A 164 13.92 -36.72 0.03
C GLY A 164 15.12 -35.77 0.15
N GLU A 165 15.13 -34.65 -0.59
CA GLU A 165 16.16 -33.60 -0.44
C GLU A 165 15.63 -32.39 0.34
N GLU A 166 14.34 -32.04 0.15
CA GLU A 166 13.70 -30.88 0.79
C GLU A 166 12.47 -31.32 1.60
N THR A 167 12.32 -30.70 2.77
CA THR A 167 11.18 -31.00 3.65
C THR A 167 9.96 -30.17 3.27
N TYR A 168 8.77 -30.65 3.60
CA TYR A 168 7.52 -29.90 3.39
C TYR A 168 7.52 -28.56 4.14
N ALA A 169 8.11 -28.51 5.35
CA ALA A 169 8.24 -27.28 6.12
C ALA A 169 9.11 -26.24 5.42
N MET A 170 10.23 -26.65 4.83
CA MET A 170 11.12 -25.76 4.08
C MET A 170 10.42 -25.18 2.86
N VAL A 171 9.73 -26.02 2.08
CA VAL A 171 8.95 -25.58 0.92
C VAL A 171 7.85 -24.59 1.33
N ALA A 172 7.08 -24.92 2.37
CA ALA A 172 6.01 -24.06 2.89
C ALA A 172 6.54 -22.72 3.40
N TRP A 173 7.69 -22.73 4.11
CA TRP A 173 8.36 -21.53 4.58
C TRP A 173 8.75 -20.59 3.45
N LEU A 174 9.47 -21.11 2.43
CA LEU A 174 9.93 -20.32 1.28
C LEU A 174 8.79 -19.82 0.43
N MET A 175 7.75 -20.65 0.18
CA MET A 175 6.54 -20.21 -0.52
C MET A 175 5.83 -19.09 0.23
N GLY A 176 5.74 -19.17 1.55
CA GLY A 176 5.11 -18.13 2.37
C GLY A 176 5.86 -16.81 2.30
N LEU A 177 7.19 -16.81 2.28
CA LEU A 177 8.00 -15.61 2.04
C LEU A 177 7.71 -15.01 0.65
N GLY A 178 7.66 -15.86 -0.39
CA GLY A 178 7.29 -15.46 -1.74
C GLY A 178 5.90 -14.84 -1.77
N PHE A 179 4.93 -15.45 -1.10
CA PHE A 179 3.55 -14.96 -1.03
C PHE A 179 3.45 -13.58 -0.32
N LEU A 180 4.16 -13.38 0.78
CA LEU A 180 4.24 -12.10 1.48
C LEU A 180 4.86 -11.00 0.59
N ALA A 181 5.93 -11.32 -0.13
CA ALA A 181 6.55 -10.41 -1.08
C ALA A 181 5.58 -10.04 -2.21
N TRP A 182 4.89 -11.03 -2.78
CA TRP A 182 3.89 -10.83 -3.83
C TRP A 182 2.74 -9.95 -3.38
N LEU A 183 2.12 -10.22 -2.21
CA LEU A 183 1.04 -9.41 -1.65
C LEU A 183 1.49 -7.98 -1.37
N THR A 184 2.71 -7.80 -0.84
CA THR A 184 3.29 -6.47 -0.59
C THR A 184 3.46 -5.70 -1.90
N GLY A 185 4.01 -6.35 -2.93
CA GLY A 185 4.16 -5.80 -4.26
C GLY A 185 2.83 -5.42 -4.89
N LEU A 186 1.81 -6.30 -4.79
CA LEU A 186 0.45 -6.05 -5.29
C LEU A 186 -0.18 -4.81 -4.65
N ASN A 187 -0.07 -4.67 -3.33
CA ASN A 187 -0.56 -3.49 -2.63
C ASN A 187 0.09 -2.20 -3.14
N GLY A 188 1.41 -2.22 -3.36
CA GLY A 188 2.13 -1.08 -3.91
C GLY A 188 1.76 -0.77 -5.37
N LEU A 189 1.57 -1.78 -6.22
CA LEU A 189 1.12 -1.62 -7.60
C LEU A 189 -0.27 -0.99 -7.66
N VAL A 190 -1.22 -1.48 -6.86
CA VAL A 190 -2.58 -0.91 -6.80
C VAL A 190 -2.53 0.58 -6.46
N LYS A 191 -1.70 0.98 -5.50
CA LYS A 191 -1.51 2.40 -5.15
C LYS A 191 -0.90 3.22 -6.28
N ALA A 192 0.16 2.73 -6.91
CA ALA A 192 0.81 3.41 -8.03
C ALA A 192 -0.15 3.62 -9.20
N PHE A 193 -0.93 2.59 -9.56
CA PHE A 193 -1.93 2.68 -10.62
C PHE A 193 -3.12 3.56 -10.24
N ALA A 194 -3.60 3.50 -9.00
CA ALA A 194 -4.69 4.36 -8.52
C ALA A 194 -4.28 5.84 -8.61
N HIS A 195 -3.07 6.19 -8.17
CA HIS A 195 -2.54 7.55 -8.30
C HIS A 195 -2.40 7.98 -9.76
N ARG A 196 -1.81 7.13 -10.62
CA ARG A 196 -1.68 7.41 -12.05
C ARG A 196 -3.03 7.64 -12.73
N ARG A 197 -4.03 6.79 -12.43
CA ARG A 197 -5.40 6.97 -12.96
C ARG A 197 -6.03 8.26 -12.49
N TRP A 198 -5.85 8.62 -11.21
CA TRP A 198 -6.33 9.88 -10.67
C TRP A 198 -5.69 11.09 -11.38
N VAL A 199 -4.36 11.10 -11.54
CA VAL A 199 -3.63 12.14 -12.27
C VAL A 199 -4.18 12.30 -13.69
N LEU A 200 -4.35 11.20 -14.43
CA LEU A 200 -4.83 11.24 -15.82
C LEU A 200 -6.27 11.72 -15.93
N ARG A 201 -7.17 11.32 -15.04
CA ARG A 201 -8.58 11.68 -15.10
C ARG A 201 -8.84 13.09 -14.60
N VAL A 202 -8.25 13.45 -13.46
CA VAL A 202 -8.58 14.68 -12.74
C VAL A 202 -7.69 15.84 -13.16
N LEU A 203 -6.39 15.61 -13.38
CA LEU A 203 -5.44 16.67 -13.69
C LEU A 203 -5.20 16.87 -15.20
N VAL A 204 -5.44 15.86 -16.04
CA VAL A 204 -5.12 15.90 -17.49
C VAL A 204 -6.38 15.78 -18.35
N GLY A 205 -7.48 15.21 -17.84
CA GLY A 205 -8.72 14.99 -18.59
C GLY A 205 -9.31 16.27 -19.20
N PRO A 206 -10.15 16.17 -20.25
CA PRO A 206 -10.77 17.32 -20.88
C PRO A 206 -11.55 18.15 -19.86
N ARG A 207 -11.49 19.49 -20.02
CA ARG A 207 -12.27 20.42 -19.21
C ARG A 207 -13.75 20.15 -19.48
N ALA A 208 -14.57 19.96 -18.45
CA ALA A 208 -16.02 19.96 -18.64
C ALA A 208 -16.39 21.31 -19.29
N GLU A 209 -16.92 21.27 -20.51
CA GLU A 209 -17.47 22.48 -21.13
C GLU A 209 -18.57 23.04 -20.21
N PRO A 210 -18.55 24.34 -19.90
CA PRO A 210 -19.66 24.95 -19.20
C PRO A 210 -20.95 24.69 -20.02
N PRO A 211 -22.09 24.42 -19.35
CA PRO A 211 -23.35 24.23 -20.07
C PRO A 211 -23.58 25.45 -20.98
N VAL A 212 -23.74 25.20 -22.25
CA VAL A 212 -24.09 26.21 -23.22
C VAL A 212 -25.40 26.87 -22.73
N THR A 213 -25.32 28.09 -22.22
CA THR A 213 -26.51 28.91 -21.95
C THR A 213 -27.13 29.18 -23.29
N VAL A 214 -28.16 28.43 -23.63
CA VAL A 214 -29.03 28.75 -24.75
C VAL A 214 -29.84 29.96 -24.32
N ASP A 215 -29.37 31.15 -24.68
CA ASP A 215 -30.15 32.37 -24.59
C ASP A 215 -31.41 32.19 -25.46
N ARG A 216 -32.57 32.16 -24.77
CA ARG A 216 -33.88 32.26 -25.38
C ARG A 216 -34.41 33.68 -25.24
#